data_9ed06f8b2d988fa4e55e9f528d281943
#
_entry.id   9ed06f8b2d988fa4e55e9f528d281943
#
_cell.length_a   1.000
_cell.length_b   1.000
_cell.length_c   1.000
_cell.angle_alpha   90.00
_cell.angle_beta   90.00
_cell.angle_gamma   90.00
#
_symmetry.space_group_name_H-M   'P 1'
#
loop_
_entity.id
_entity.type
_entity.pdbx_description
1 polymer ?
#
loop_
_entity_poly.entity_id
_entity_poly.type
_entity_poly.pdbx_seq_one_letter_code
_entity_poly.pdbx_strand_id
1 'polypeptide(L)'
;MKAIRVNEHGEPEVLSYEDVPVPEPGPGEARVRLAAAGVNFIDCYYRTGLYPKDPPFTLGQEGAGEVDAVGEGVEDLSAGDHVA
;
A
#
# COMPACT_ATOMS: atom_id res chain seq x y z
N MET A 1 10.82 3.18 -4.12
CA MET A 1 9.59 3.97 -4.24
C MET A 1 9.32 4.74 -2.97
N LYS A 2 8.54 5.79 -3.04
CA LYS A 2 8.14 6.54 -1.85
C LYS A 2 6.87 5.95 -1.24
N ALA A 3 6.82 5.92 0.09
CA ALA A 3 5.64 5.48 0.82
C ALA A 3 5.51 6.22 2.15
N ILE A 4 4.29 6.32 2.64
CA ILE A 4 4.02 6.82 3.99
C ILE A 4 4.08 5.61 4.94
N ARG A 5 5.02 5.65 5.87
CA ARG A 5 5.29 4.56 6.81
C ARG A 5 4.92 4.96 8.22
N VAL A 6 4.44 3.99 8.97
CA VAL A 6 4.21 4.11 10.41
C VAL A 6 5.22 3.20 11.11
N ASN A 7 6.21 3.80 11.75
CA ASN A 7 7.26 3.05 12.47
C ASN A 7 6.92 2.86 13.95
N GLU A 8 5.98 3.67 14.45
CA GLU A 8 5.39 3.56 15.79
C GLU A 8 3.98 4.13 15.75
N HIS A 9 3.10 3.65 16.59
CA HIS A 9 1.75 4.21 16.72
C HIS A 9 1.82 5.60 17.36
N GLY A 10 0.89 6.48 16.99
CA GLY A 10 0.80 7.81 17.59
C GLY A 10 -0.02 8.79 16.77
N GLU A 11 0.24 10.06 17.00
CA GLU A 11 -0.40 11.19 16.35
C GLU A 11 0.18 11.43 14.95
N PRO A 12 -0.34 12.39 14.15
CA PRO A 12 0.11 12.58 12.76
C PRO A 12 1.62 12.74 12.56
N GLU A 13 2.35 13.25 13.54
CA GLU A 13 3.80 13.43 13.45
C GLU A 13 4.59 12.12 13.35
N VAL A 14 3.98 10.98 13.65
CA VAL A 14 4.64 9.67 13.48
C VAL A 14 4.69 9.21 12.03
N LEU A 15 3.95 9.86 11.14
CA LEU A 15 3.97 9.53 9.71
C LEU A 15 5.32 9.91 9.12
N SER A 16 5.92 8.97 8.40
CA SER A 16 7.23 9.16 7.77
C SER A 16 7.15 8.91 6.27
N TYR A 17 7.64 9.88 5.49
CA TYR A 17 7.73 9.75 4.04
C TYR A 17 9.08 9.16 3.69
N GLU A 18 9.11 7.90 3.32
CA GLU A 18 10.32 7.11 3.19
C GLU A 18 10.47 6.49 1.81
N ASP A 19 11.72 6.24 1.41
CA ASP A 19 12.02 5.33 0.32
C ASP A 19 11.95 3.89 0.83
N VAL A 20 11.18 3.07 0.13
CA VAL A 20 11.05 1.65 0.43
C VAL A 20 11.28 0.83 -0.83
N PRO A 21 11.68 -0.44 -0.73
CA PRO A 21 11.82 -1.30 -1.89
C PRO A 21 10.50 -1.44 -2.63
N VAL A 22 10.55 -1.53 -3.96
CA VAL A 22 9.37 -1.87 -4.76
C VAL A 22 9.03 -3.33 -4.46
N PRO A 23 7.81 -3.65 -4.00
CA PRO A 23 7.46 -5.02 -3.67
C PRO A 23 7.32 -5.88 -4.92
N GLU A 24 7.72 -7.15 -4.82
CA GLU A 24 7.49 -8.12 -5.87
C GLU A 24 6.14 -8.81 -5.63
N PRO A 25 5.31 -8.99 -6.67
CA PRO A 25 4.04 -9.70 -6.49
C PRO A 25 4.30 -11.18 -6.23
N GLY A 26 3.72 -11.69 -5.15
CA GLY A 26 3.72 -13.11 -4.86
C GLY A 26 2.66 -13.88 -5.67
N PRO A 27 2.55 -15.21 -5.49
CA PRO A 27 1.52 -15.99 -6.16
C PRO A 27 0.12 -15.42 -5.90
N GLY A 28 -0.67 -15.26 -6.95
CA GLY A 28 -2.03 -14.71 -6.86
C GLY A 28 -2.10 -13.20 -6.66
N GLU A 29 -0.97 -12.50 -6.69
CA GLU A 29 -0.90 -11.06 -6.47
C GLU A 29 -0.55 -10.30 -7.74
N ALA A 30 -0.98 -9.04 -7.79
CA ALA A 30 -0.58 -8.11 -8.83
C ALA A 30 0.04 -6.86 -8.19
N ARG A 31 1.05 -6.31 -8.86
CA ARG A 31 1.63 -5.03 -8.45
C ARG A 31 1.03 -3.93 -9.29
N VAL A 32 0.56 -2.88 -8.64
CA VAL A 32 -0.05 -1.72 -9.30
C VAL A 32 0.84 -0.51 -9.07
N ARG A 33 1.21 0.15 -10.15
CA ARG A 33 1.86 1.46 -10.07
C ARG A 33 0.76 2.50 -9.87
N LEU A 34 0.66 3.04 -8.66
CA LEU A 34 -0.42 3.93 -8.29
C LEU A 34 -0.32 5.29 -8.98
N ALA A 35 -1.44 5.74 -9.54
CA ALA A 35 -1.64 7.10 -10.01
C ALA A 35 -2.36 7.94 -8.94
N ALA A 36 -3.15 7.29 -8.09
CA ALA A 36 -3.89 7.94 -7.02
C ALA A 36 -4.06 6.97 -5.85
N ALA A 37 -4.11 7.51 -4.65
CA ALA A 37 -4.40 6.74 -3.44
C ALA A 37 -5.38 7.53 -2.58
N GLY A 38 -6.36 6.84 -2.00
CA GLY A 38 -7.34 7.46 -1.13
C GLY A 38 -6.88 7.48 0.33
N VAL A 39 -7.38 8.45 1.08
CA VAL A 39 -7.18 8.55 2.52
C VAL A 39 -8.54 8.38 3.20
N ASN A 40 -8.60 7.50 4.18
CA ASN A 40 -9.84 7.15 4.88
C ASN A 40 -9.64 7.26 6.39
N PHE A 41 -10.73 7.40 7.14
CA PHE A 41 -10.66 7.46 8.61
C PHE A 41 -10.01 6.21 9.22
N ILE A 42 -10.17 5.05 8.60
CA ILE A 42 -9.55 3.82 9.09
C ILE A 42 -8.01 3.93 9.14
N ASP A 43 -7.42 4.74 8.26
CA ASP A 43 -5.97 4.97 8.27
C ASP A 43 -5.53 5.60 9.59
N CYS A 44 -6.34 6.51 10.15
CA CYS A 44 -6.08 7.09 11.46
C CYS A 44 -6.13 6.03 12.57
N TYR A 45 -7.04 5.07 12.47
CA TYR A 45 -7.19 4.01 13.47
C TYR A 45 -5.99 3.07 13.49
N TYR A 46 -5.43 2.75 12.32
CA TYR A 46 -4.20 1.98 12.26
C TYR A 46 -2.99 2.80 12.75
N ARG A 47 -2.94 4.08 12.40
CA ARG A 47 -1.86 4.96 12.85
C ARG A 47 -1.81 5.05 14.38
N THR A 48 -2.96 5.22 15.02
CA THR A 48 -3.03 5.37 16.49
C THR A 48 -2.91 4.06 17.24
N GLY A 49 -3.10 2.94 16.56
CA GLY A 49 -3.11 1.63 17.20
C GLY A 49 -4.48 1.20 17.72
N LEU A 50 -5.55 1.95 17.42
CA LEU A 50 -6.91 1.56 17.78
C LEU A 50 -7.29 0.23 17.11
N TYR A 51 -6.94 0.07 15.83
CA TYR A 51 -7.01 -1.20 15.13
C TYR A 51 -5.62 -1.82 15.12
N PRO A 52 -5.47 -3.08 15.55
CA PRO A 52 -4.15 -3.68 15.71
C PRO A 52 -3.46 -3.92 14.37
N LYS A 53 -2.25 -3.38 14.25
CA LYS A 53 -1.33 -3.66 13.18
C LYS A 53 0.07 -3.32 13.68
N ASP A 54 0.96 -4.29 13.64
CA ASP A 54 2.30 -4.11 14.19
C ASP A 54 3.17 -3.24 13.28
N PRO A 55 3.75 -2.15 13.79
CA PRO A 55 4.74 -1.37 13.03
C PRO A 55 6.02 -2.19 12.79
N PRO A 56 6.78 -1.89 11.73
CA PRO A 56 6.50 -0.87 10.72
C PRO A 56 5.53 -1.36 9.65
N PHE A 57 4.71 -0.45 9.11
CA PHE A 57 3.83 -0.78 7.99
C PHE A 57 3.62 0.43 7.09
N THR A 58 3.22 0.17 5.84
CA THR A 58 2.80 1.21 4.91
C THR A 58 1.32 1.50 5.14
N LEU A 59 0.98 2.77 5.30
CA LEU A 59 -0.39 3.20 5.56
C LEU A 59 -1.17 3.33 4.26
N GLY A 60 -2.47 3.02 4.29
CA GLY A 60 -3.40 3.16 3.18
C GLY A 60 -4.15 1.87 2.86
N GLN A 61 -5.38 2.01 2.37
CA GLN A 61 -6.29 0.89 2.10
C GLN A 61 -6.77 0.83 0.66
N GLU A 62 -6.51 1.85 -0.14
CA GLU A 62 -7.01 1.90 -1.52
C GLU A 62 -6.05 2.64 -2.43
N GLY A 63 -6.15 2.33 -3.70
CA GLY A 63 -5.39 3.02 -4.73
C GLY A 63 -5.91 2.68 -6.10
N ALA A 64 -5.52 3.46 -7.08
CA ALA A 64 -5.84 3.24 -8.48
C ALA A 64 -4.61 3.49 -9.34
N GLY A 65 -4.45 2.72 -10.38
CA GLY A 65 -3.32 2.86 -11.27
C GLY A 65 -3.25 1.78 -12.33
N GLU A 66 -2.04 1.51 -12.78
CA GLU A 66 -1.77 0.55 -13.84
C GLU A 66 -1.03 -0.66 -13.29
N VAL A 67 -1.51 -1.85 -13.64
CA VAL A 67 -0.81 -3.10 -13.31
C VAL A 67 0.53 -3.09 -14.05
N ASP A 68 1.64 -3.23 -13.32
CA ASP A 68 2.96 -3.28 -13.91
C ASP A 68 3.65 -4.64 -13.79
N ALA A 69 3.15 -5.52 -12.93
CA ALA A 69 3.60 -6.89 -12.83
C ALA A 69 2.53 -7.76 -12.18
N VAL A 70 2.50 -9.03 -12.54
CA VAL A 70 1.60 -10.02 -11.93
C VAL A 70 2.42 -11.20 -11.44
N GLY A 71 1.96 -11.81 -10.33
CA GLY A 71 2.55 -13.00 -9.78
C GLY A 71 2.05 -14.27 -10.49
N GLU A 72 2.60 -15.40 -10.07
CA GLU A 72 2.22 -16.70 -10.60
C GLU A 72 0.75 -16.98 -10.34
N GLY A 73 0.07 -17.54 -11.35
CA GLY A 73 -1.34 -17.94 -11.25
C GLY A 73 -2.35 -16.82 -11.49
N VAL A 74 -1.90 -15.60 -11.75
CA VAL A 74 -2.80 -14.47 -12.07
C VAL A 74 -3.13 -14.52 -13.56
N GLU A 75 -4.40 -14.78 -13.90
CA GLU A 75 -4.86 -14.93 -15.28
C GLU A 75 -5.82 -13.83 -15.74
N ASP A 76 -6.51 -13.18 -14.81
CA ASP A 76 -7.56 -12.18 -15.08
C ASP A 76 -7.04 -10.75 -15.14
N LEU A 77 -5.77 -10.53 -14.84
CA LEU A 77 -5.10 -9.24 -14.96
C LEU A 77 -3.81 -9.39 -15.76
N SER A 78 -3.46 -8.33 -16.47
CA SER A 78 -2.23 -8.26 -17.26
C SER A 78 -1.56 -6.91 -17.08
N ALA A 79 -0.25 -6.85 -17.27
CA ALA A 79 0.49 -5.59 -17.27
C ALA A 79 -0.12 -4.63 -18.30
N GLY A 80 -0.35 -3.38 -17.88
CA GLY A 80 -1.01 -2.35 -18.68
C GLY A 80 -2.49 -2.17 -18.32
N ASP A 81 -3.11 -3.07 -17.57
CA ASP A 81 -4.51 -2.90 -17.15
C ASP A 81 -4.64 -1.77 -16.14
N HIS A 82 -5.70 -0.96 -16.29
CA HIS A 82 -6.05 0.07 -15.33
C HIS A 82 -7.00 -0.51 -14.30
N VAL A 83 -6.68 -0.33 -13.03
CA VAL A 83 -7.41 -0.93 -11.90
C VAL A 83 -7.57 0.05 -10.74
N ALA A 84 -8.49 -0.30 -9.87
CA ALA A 84 -8.69 0.42 -8.62
C ALA A 84 -8.92 -0.56 -7.45
#